data_0fae06344718627dfd35769cb20104b7
#
_entry.id   0fae06344718627dfd35769cb20104b7
#
_cell.length_a   1.000
_cell.length_b   1.000
_cell.length_c   1.000
_cell.angle_alpha   90.00
_cell.angle_beta   90.00
_cell.angle_gamma   90.00
#
_symmetry.space_group_name_H-M   'P 1'
#
loop_
_entity.id
_entity.type
_entity.pdbx_description
1 polymer ?
#
loop_
_entity_poly.entity_id
_entity_poly.type
_entity_poly.pdbx_seq_one_letter_code
_entity_poly.pdbx_strand_id
1 'polypeptide(L)'
;MNLNKYAITKFLNDSDIDNTKLWLAEAEFGFSQLKETISSLAANSKILEVGCGSGILLSILAEEFYHHKFMGIEPFGHGFSSLKELNAVVKKLGVNLSIESYEEHQSKYDFIYCVNVFEHVDDWKHFLDWASNNLSENGRFVVLCPNYGFPYESHFRIPIIFNKRFTFHIFGNNILSFERNNNCLGLWNSLNFVKKRDVFAYCKKNTSKLGLSVSDDRSIIDYMIERVSKDAEFRKRQSIIGKVASFLKASGVLNLIKRFPNFLPYMKLSFTKSMKINK
;
A
#
# COMPACT_ATOMS: atom_id res chain seq x y z
N MET A 1 -3.64 -6.71 17.53
CA MET A 1 -4.89 -7.29 17.00
C MET A 1 -4.80 -8.80 17.03
N ASN A 2 -5.88 -9.52 17.30
CA ASN A 2 -5.86 -11.00 17.22
C ASN A 2 -6.35 -11.45 15.85
N LEU A 3 -5.43 -11.73 14.94
CA LEU A 3 -5.76 -12.19 13.59
C LEU A 3 -6.26 -13.66 13.56
N ASN A 4 -6.01 -14.45 14.62
CA ASN A 4 -6.36 -15.87 14.64
C ASN A 4 -7.87 -16.17 14.54
N LYS A 5 -8.72 -15.17 14.65
CA LYS A 5 -10.17 -15.31 14.47
C LYS A 5 -10.57 -15.51 13.00
N TYR A 6 -9.77 -15.03 12.04
CA TYR A 6 -10.10 -15.06 10.60
C TYR A 6 -9.79 -16.40 9.95
N ALA A 7 -10.67 -16.82 9.02
CA ALA A 7 -10.54 -18.09 8.32
C ALA A 7 -9.22 -18.21 7.55
N ILE A 8 -8.80 -17.13 6.86
CA ILE A 8 -7.52 -17.11 6.13
C ILE A 8 -6.32 -17.30 7.07
N THR A 9 -6.35 -16.73 8.26
CA THR A 9 -5.24 -16.86 9.22
C THR A 9 -5.12 -18.28 9.76
N LYS A 10 -6.25 -18.92 10.06
CA LYS A 10 -6.28 -20.34 10.46
C LYS A 10 -5.71 -21.21 9.36
N PHE A 11 -6.20 -21.01 8.13
CA PHE A 11 -5.70 -21.74 6.96
C PHE A 11 -4.17 -21.60 6.80
N LEU A 12 -3.64 -20.36 6.88
CA LEU A 12 -2.20 -20.11 6.71
C LEU A 12 -1.36 -20.70 7.83
N ASN A 13 -1.86 -20.72 9.06
CA ASN A 13 -1.16 -21.33 10.20
C ASN A 13 -1.09 -22.86 10.10
N ASP A 14 -2.08 -23.47 9.43
CA ASP A 14 -2.18 -24.93 9.23
C ASP A 14 -1.52 -25.39 7.92
N SER A 15 -0.97 -24.45 7.12
CA SER A 15 -0.35 -24.71 5.83
C SER A 15 1.18 -24.64 5.91
N ASP A 16 1.86 -25.37 5.02
CA ASP A 16 3.32 -25.30 4.81
C ASP A 16 3.73 -24.18 3.86
N ILE A 17 2.90 -23.13 3.71
CA ILE A 17 3.19 -22.00 2.83
C ILE A 17 4.28 -21.13 3.44
N ASP A 18 5.34 -20.91 2.68
CA ASP A 18 6.46 -20.06 3.06
C ASP A 18 6.03 -18.60 3.29
N ASN A 19 6.74 -17.92 4.20
CA ASN A 19 6.54 -16.49 4.50
C ASN A 19 5.15 -16.11 5.03
N THR A 20 4.33 -17.04 5.54
CA THR A 20 2.99 -16.75 6.06
C THR A 20 2.98 -15.65 7.13
N LYS A 21 3.95 -15.68 8.07
CA LYS A 21 4.09 -14.65 9.11
C LYS A 21 4.30 -13.26 8.52
N LEU A 22 5.05 -13.19 7.43
CA LEU A 22 5.29 -11.94 6.72
C LEU A 22 4.00 -11.39 6.11
N TRP A 23 3.29 -12.23 5.36
CA TRP A 23 2.04 -11.81 4.69
C TRP A 23 0.96 -11.43 5.70
N LEU A 24 0.87 -12.15 6.82
CA LEU A 24 -0.03 -11.78 7.92
C LEU A 24 0.36 -10.45 8.57
N ALA A 25 1.65 -10.19 8.78
CA ALA A 25 2.13 -8.92 9.33
C ALA A 25 1.85 -7.74 8.39
N GLU A 26 1.98 -7.91 7.07
CA GLU A 26 1.60 -6.89 6.08
C GLU A 26 0.07 -6.67 6.04
N ALA A 27 -0.71 -7.75 6.13
CA ALA A 27 -2.17 -7.65 6.20
C ALA A 27 -2.63 -6.95 7.50
N GLU A 28 -2.00 -7.23 8.64
CA GLU A 28 -2.27 -6.53 9.91
C GLU A 28 -2.00 -5.04 9.80
N PHE A 29 -0.90 -4.67 9.14
CA PHE A 29 -0.58 -3.28 8.85
C PHE A 29 -1.72 -2.62 8.04
N GLY A 30 -2.08 -3.18 6.88
CA GLY A 30 -3.14 -2.66 6.03
C GLY A 30 -4.47 -2.55 6.78
N PHE A 31 -4.87 -3.60 7.49
CA PHE A 31 -6.07 -3.61 8.31
C PHE A 31 -6.09 -2.48 9.35
N SER A 32 -5.00 -2.30 10.10
CA SER A 32 -4.90 -1.27 11.13
C SER A 32 -5.07 0.15 10.57
N GLN A 33 -4.64 0.37 9.34
CA GLN A 33 -4.69 1.66 8.66
C GLN A 33 -6.05 1.96 7.99
N LEU A 34 -6.82 0.91 7.66
CA LEU A 34 -8.06 1.03 6.87
C LEU A 34 -9.33 0.85 7.69
N LYS A 35 -9.27 0.10 8.81
CA LYS A 35 -10.44 -0.31 9.60
C LYS A 35 -11.37 0.84 10.00
N GLU A 36 -10.82 1.98 10.45
CA GLU A 36 -11.62 3.14 10.87
C GLU A 36 -12.34 3.80 9.69
N THR A 37 -11.66 3.89 8.54
CA THR A 37 -12.27 4.42 7.32
C THR A 37 -13.39 3.50 6.85
N ILE A 38 -13.15 2.18 6.81
CA ILE A 38 -14.16 1.21 6.35
C ILE A 38 -15.35 1.16 7.31
N SER A 39 -15.13 1.17 8.63
CA SER A 39 -16.22 1.18 9.62
C SER A 39 -17.09 2.44 9.55
N SER A 40 -16.58 3.54 8.97
CA SER A 40 -17.33 4.80 8.80
C SER A 40 -18.14 4.85 7.49
N LEU A 41 -18.03 3.85 6.62
CA LEU A 41 -18.78 3.82 5.37
C LEU A 41 -20.25 3.45 5.61
N ALA A 42 -21.12 3.88 4.69
CA ALA A 42 -22.51 3.46 4.70
C ALA A 42 -22.63 1.94 4.47
N ALA A 43 -23.64 1.32 5.08
CA ALA A 43 -23.90 -0.12 4.91
C ALA A 43 -24.02 -0.48 3.41
N ASN A 44 -23.57 -1.69 3.05
CA ASN A 44 -23.54 -2.20 1.66
C ASN A 44 -22.64 -1.40 0.69
N SER A 45 -21.69 -0.60 1.20
CA SER A 45 -20.69 0.08 0.36
C SER A 45 -19.91 -0.90 -0.49
N LYS A 46 -19.59 -0.50 -1.72
CA LYS A 46 -18.69 -1.21 -2.63
C LYS A 46 -17.27 -0.79 -2.40
N ILE A 47 -16.40 -1.74 -2.12
CA ILE A 47 -14.99 -1.51 -1.75
C ILE A 47 -14.08 -2.26 -2.71
N LEU A 48 -13.07 -1.57 -3.25
CA LEU A 48 -12.07 -2.15 -4.14
C LEU A 48 -10.67 -2.07 -3.54
N GLU A 49 -9.98 -3.20 -3.50
CA GLU A 49 -8.53 -3.26 -3.32
C GLU A 49 -7.84 -3.34 -4.67
N VAL A 50 -7.00 -2.35 -5.01
CA VAL A 50 -6.18 -2.39 -6.21
C VAL A 50 -4.80 -2.90 -5.86
N GLY A 51 -4.33 -3.91 -6.59
CA GLY A 51 -3.08 -4.61 -6.30
C GLY A 51 -3.21 -5.47 -5.03
N CYS A 52 -4.27 -6.27 -4.96
CA CYS A 52 -4.56 -7.09 -3.77
C CYS A 52 -3.55 -8.22 -3.52
N GLY A 53 -2.60 -8.44 -4.42
CA GLY A 53 -1.56 -9.45 -4.31
C GLY A 53 -2.12 -10.83 -3.99
N SER A 54 -1.76 -11.37 -2.82
CA SER A 54 -2.28 -12.66 -2.36
C SER A 54 -3.76 -12.64 -1.97
N GLY A 55 -4.36 -11.46 -1.75
CA GLY A 55 -5.75 -11.31 -1.28
C GLY A 55 -5.95 -11.49 0.23
N ILE A 56 -4.90 -11.66 1.02
CA ILE A 56 -5.01 -11.91 2.47
C ILE A 56 -5.64 -10.71 3.19
N LEU A 57 -5.19 -9.49 2.91
CA LEU A 57 -5.76 -8.29 3.51
C LEU A 57 -7.24 -8.15 3.16
N LEU A 58 -7.57 -8.33 1.87
CA LEU A 58 -8.95 -8.29 1.39
C LEU A 58 -9.83 -9.32 2.11
N SER A 59 -9.33 -10.55 2.27
CA SER A 59 -10.04 -11.63 2.98
C SER A 59 -10.37 -11.24 4.42
N ILE A 60 -9.39 -10.72 5.16
CA ILE A 60 -9.57 -10.27 6.55
C ILE A 60 -10.58 -9.12 6.64
N LEU A 61 -10.48 -8.14 5.74
CA LEU A 61 -11.41 -7.01 5.71
C LEU A 61 -12.83 -7.43 5.32
N ALA A 62 -12.97 -8.33 4.35
CA ALA A 62 -14.28 -8.84 3.93
C ALA A 62 -14.98 -9.67 5.03
N GLU A 63 -14.21 -10.43 5.82
CA GLU A 63 -14.75 -11.19 6.95
C GLU A 63 -15.12 -10.25 8.14
N GLU A 64 -14.30 -9.24 8.44
CA GLU A 64 -14.58 -8.28 9.51
C GLU A 64 -15.76 -7.36 9.20
N PHE A 65 -15.86 -6.91 7.95
CA PHE A 65 -16.87 -5.96 7.49
C PHE A 65 -17.83 -6.61 6.48
N TYR A 66 -18.33 -7.81 6.79
CA TYR A 66 -19.14 -8.69 5.95
C TYR A 66 -20.40 -8.04 5.34
N HIS A 67 -20.82 -6.91 5.89
CA HIS A 67 -21.96 -6.13 5.39
C HIS A 67 -21.60 -5.22 4.20
N HIS A 68 -20.32 -5.14 3.79
CA HIS A 68 -19.86 -4.44 2.60
C HIS A 68 -19.55 -5.42 1.46
N LYS A 69 -19.45 -4.89 0.24
CA LYS A 69 -19.14 -5.67 -0.97
C LYS A 69 -17.68 -5.42 -1.35
N PHE A 70 -16.83 -6.39 -1.06
CA PHE A 70 -15.42 -6.32 -1.37
C PHE A 70 -15.09 -6.95 -2.72
N MET A 71 -14.14 -6.37 -3.42
CA MET A 71 -13.49 -6.90 -4.61
C MET A 71 -12.01 -6.56 -4.60
N GLY A 72 -11.15 -7.48 -5.08
CA GLY A 72 -9.73 -7.25 -5.28
C GLY A 72 -9.35 -7.49 -6.74
N ILE A 73 -8.45 -6.66 -7.27
CA ILE A 73 -7.85 -6.82 -8.59
C ILE A 73 -6.33 -6.88 -8.48
N GLU A 74 -5.71 -7.80 -9.26
CA GLU A 74 -4.26 -8.02 -9.25
C GLU A 74 -3.79 -8.56 -10.62
N PRO A 75 -2.95 -7.82 -11.37
CA PRO A 75 -2.46 -8.27 -12.68
C PRO A 75 -1.29 -9.27 -12.59
N PHE A 76 -0.68 -9.47 -11.44
CA PHE A 76 0.55 -10.25 -11.25
C PHE A 76 1.69 -9.87 -12.20
N GLY A 77 1.95 -8.58 -12.28
CA GLY A 77 3.04 -8.02 -13.08
C GLY A 77 4.45 -8.47 -12.63
N HIS A 78 5.47 -7.93 -13.25
CA HIS A 78 6.86 -8.21 -12.94
C HIS A 78 7.18 -8.06 -11.45
N GLY A 79 7.80 -9.07 -10.86
CA GLY A 79 8.17 -9.11 -9.44
C GLY A 79 7.10 -9.70 -8.50
N PHE A 80 5.87 -9.94 -8.98
CA PHE A 80 4.74 -10.37 -8.14
C PHE A 80 4.11 -11.71 -8.54
N SER A 81 4.65 -12.39 -9.55
CA SER A 81 4.12 -13.67 -10.07
C SER A 81 4.05 -14.78 -9.00
N SER A 82 4.93 -14.76 -8.01
CA SER A 82 4.97 -15.72 -6.90
C SER A 82 3.72 -15.67 -6.01
N LEU A 83 2.95 -14.58 -6.02
CA LEU A 83 1.73 -14.43 -5.24
C LEU A 83 0.52 -15.12 -5.88
N LYS A 84 0.60 -15.53 -7.15
CA LYS A 84 -0.52 -16.08 -7.92
C LYS A 84 -1.10 -17.35 -7.32
N GLU A 85 -0.26 -18.25 -6.82
CA GLU A 85 -0.70 -19.50 -6.21
C GLU A 85 -1.48 -19.24 -4.92
N LEU A 86 -0.96 -18.37 -4.07
CA LEU A 86 -1.63 -18.00 -2.82
C LEU A 86 -2.96 -17.25 -3.09
N ASN A 87 -2.98 -16.36 -4.08
CA ASN A 87 -4.21 -15.71 -4.53
C ASN A 87 -5.29 -16.72 -4.98
N ALA A 88 -4.89 -17.75 -5.74
CA ALA A 88 -5.81 -18.80 -6.15
C ALA A 88 -6.39 -19.59 -4.96
N VAL A 89 -5.60 -19.79 -3.91
CA VAL A 89 -6.05 -20.40 -2.66
C VAL A 89 -7.04 -19.49 -1.94
N VAL A 90 -6.72 -18.22 -1.76
CA VAL A 90 -7.61 -17.24 -1.10
C VAL A 90 -8.94 -17.10 -1.85
N LYS A 91 -8.90 -17.13 -3.19
CA LYS A 91 -10.12 -17.13 -4.01
C LYS A 91 -11.04 -18.33 -3.71
N LYS A 92 -10.48 -19.51 -3.47
CA LYS A 92 -11.26 -20.70 -3.08
C LYS A 92 -11.96 -20.56 -1.72
N LEU A 93 -11.52 -19.65 -0.87
CA LEU A 93 -12.19 -19.29 0.40
C LEU A 93 -13.38 -18.33 0.19
N GLY A 94 -13.78 -18.07 -1.06
CA GLY A 94 -14.96 -17.26 -1.39
C GLY A 94 -14.70 -15.77 -1.49
N VAL A 95 -13.44 -15.34 -1.46
CA VAL A 95 -13.07 -13.92 -1.64
C VAL A 95 -13.19 -13.55 -3.13
N ASN A 96 -13.81 -12.42 -3.42
CA ASN A 96 -14.01 -11.95 -4.79
C ASN A 96 -12.71 -11.31 -5.31
N LEU A 97 -11.96 -12.07 -6.12
CA LEU A 97 -10.68 -11.71 -6.70
C LEU A 97 -10.72 -11.83 -8.22
N SER A 98 -10.19 -10.83 -8.94
CA SER A 98 -10.02 -10.85 -10.40
C SER A 98 -8.55 -10.67 -10.78
N ILE A 99 -8.13 -11.38 -11.83
CA ILE A 99 -6.79 -11.23 -12.43
C ILE A 99 -6.92 -10.25 -13.57
N GLU A 100 -6.78 -8.98 -13.27
CA GLU A 100 -6.87 -7.87 -14.22
C GLU A 100 -6.13 -6.66 -13.72
N SER A 101 -5.73 -5.76 -14.63
CA SER A 101 -5.14 -4.47 -14.30
C SER A 101 -6.23 -3.44 -13.97
N TYR A 102 -5.83 -2.34 -13.31
CA TYR A 102 -6.77 -1.27 -13.01
C TYR A 102 -7.32 -0.60 -14.29
N GLU A 103 -6.55 -0.58 -15.39
CA GLU A 103 -6.99 -0.01 -16.68
C GLU A 103 -8.14 -0.80 -17.30
N GLU A 104 -8.15 -2.12 -17.12
CA GLU A 104 -9.18 -3.00 -17.63
C GLU A 104 -10.44 -2.96 -16.78
N HIS A 105 -10.29 -2.58 -15.50
CA HIS A 105 -11.39 -2.60 -14.53
C HIS A 105 -12.20 -1.31 -14.57
N GLN A 106 -13.51 -1.41 -14.86
CA GLN A 106 -14.44 -0.29 -14.96
C GLN A 106 -15.66 -0.55 -14.07
N SER A 107 -15.72 0.10 -12.91
CA SER A 107 -16.88 0.03 -12.01
C SER A 107 -16.86 1.19 -11.02
N LYS A 108 -17.99 1.46 -10.34
CA LYS A 108 -18.09 2.50 -9.33
C LYS A 108 -17.94 1.92 -7.93
N TYR A 109 -17.13 2.56 -7.10
CA TYR A 109 -16.85 2.17 -5.74
C TYR A 109 -17.00 3.36 -4.78
N ASP A 110 -17.50 3.07 -3.58
CA ASP A 110 -17.61 4.04 -2.51
C ASP A 110 -16.28 4.22 -1.78
N PHE A 111 -15.46 3.16 -1.82
CA PHE A 111 -14.12 3.18 -1.28
C PHE A 111 -13.16 2.38 -2.17
N ILE A 112 -12.04 2.99 -2.53
CA ILE A 112 -10.92 2.35 -3.22
C ILE A 112 -9.70 2.45 -2.30
N TYR A 113 -8.87 1.44 -2.25
CA TYR A 113 -7.59 1.53 -1.57
C TYR A 113 -6.51 0.70 -2.27
N CYS A 114 -5.26 1.08 -2.04
CA CYS A 114 -4.10 0.28 -2.42
C CYS A 114 -3.00 0.40 -1.33
N VAL A 115 -2.34 -0.72 -1.06
CA VAL A 115 -1.30 -0.83 -0.02
C VAL A 115 -0.04 -1.40 -0.65
N ASN A 116 1.05 -0.63 -0.67
CA ASN A 116 2.33 -0.97 -1.31
C ASN A 116 2.17 -1.34 -2.81
N VAL A 117 1.41 -0.54 -3.54
CA VAL A 117 1.12 -0.73 -4.97
C VAL A 117 1.38 0.54 -5.78
N PHE A 118 1.06 1.70 -5.24
CA PHE A 118 1.12 2.98 -5.96
C PHE A 118 2.53 3.31 -6.46
N GLU A 119 3.56 2.84 -5.77
CA GLU A 119 4.96 2.92 -6.18
C GLU A 119 5.32 2.02 -7.36
N HIS A 120 4.45 1.04 -7.69
CA HIS A 120 4.63 0.07 -8.78
C HIS A 120 3.77 0.37 -10.00
N VAL A 121 2.91 1.38 -9.94
CA VAL A 121 2.07 1.80 -11.06
C VAL A 121 2.91 2.60 -12.07
N ASP A 122 2.95 2.21 -13.32
CA ASP A 122 3.79 2.84 -14.35
C ASP A 122 3.47 4.35 -14.50
N ASP A 123 2.20 4.70 -14.66
CA ASP A 123 1.72 6.09 -14.68
C ASP A 123 0.77 6.35 -13.51
N TRP A 124 1.33 6.78 -12.38
CA TRP A 124 0.55 7.12 -11.20
C TRP A 124 -0.43 8.30 -11.43
N LYS A 125 -0.20 9.15 -12.43
CA LYS A 125 -1.13 10.24 -12.77
C LYS A 125 -2.36 9.69 -13.47
N HIS A 126 -2.16 8.81 -14.44
CA HIS A 126 -3.25 8.07 -15.08
C HIS A 126 -4.04 7.24 -14.06
N PHE A 127 -3.35 6.62 -13.11
CA PHE A 127 -4.00 5.88 -12.02
C PHE A 127 -4.91 6.79 -11.14
N LEU A 128 -4.48 8.02 -10.82
CA LEU A 128 -5.32 8.99 -10.12
C LEU A 128 -6.53 9.43 -10.95
N ASP A 129 -6.37 9.62 -12.27
CA ASP A 129 -7.48 9.90 -13.17
C ASP A 129 -8.47 8.73 -13.20
N TRP A 130 -7.97 7.49 -13.31
CA TRP A 130 -8.77 6.28 -13.25
C TRP A 130 -9.52 6.16 -11.90
N ALA A 131 -8.83 6.32 -10.79
CA ALA A 131 -9.44 6.26 -9.45
C ALA A 131 -10.56 7.29 -9.30
N SER A 132 -10.32 8.53 -9.72
CA SER A 132 -11.37 9.56 -9.74
C SER A 132 -12.59 9.15 -10.57
N ASN A 133 -12.36 8.56 -11.74
CA ASN A 133 -13.46 8.11 -12.62
C ASN A 133 -14.22 6.91 -12.05
N ASN A 134 -13.59 6.06 -11.24
CA ASN A 134 -14.20 4.87 -10.66
C ASN A 134 -14.73 5.09 -9.22
N LEU A 135 -14.52 6.25 -8.62
CA LEU A 135 -15.20 6.62 -7.38
C LEU A 135 -16.64 7.04 -7.61
N SER A 136 -17.53 6.60 -6.71
CA SER A 136 -18.89 7.15 -6.54
C SER A 136 -18.82 8.62 -6.12
N GLU A 137 -19.93 9.33 -6.16
CA GLU A 137 -20.03 10.65 -5.54
C GLU A 137 -19.77 10.54 -4.03
N ASN A 138 -18.93 11.45 -3.51
CA ASN A 138 -18.42 11.41 -2.13
C ASN A 138 -17.56 10.16 -1.79
N GLY A 139 -17.21 9.36 -2.80
CA GLY A 139 -16.33 8.21 -2.64
C GLY A 139 -14.93 8.62 -2.17
N ARG A 140 -14.23 7.70 -1.52
CA ARG A 140 -12.89 7.92 -0.97
C ARG A 140 -11.89 6.96 -1.60
N PHE A 141 -10.68 7.44 -1.80
CA PHE A 141 -9.55 6.62 -2.22
C PHE A 141 -8.38 6.79 -1.24
N VAL A 142 -7.77 5.70 -0.79
CA VAL A 142 -6.64 5.71 0.13
C VAL A 142 -5.45 5.01 -0.49
N VAL A 143 -4.31 5.70 -0.47
CA VAL A 143 -3.00 5.19 -0.89
C VAL A 143 -2.10 5.05 0.33
N LEU A 144 -1.50 3.88 0.47
CA LEU A 144 -0.50 3.54 1.49
C LEU A 144 0.75 3.03 0.76
N CYS A 145 1.85 3.81 0.75
CA CYS A 145 3.08 3.39 0.05
C CYS A 145 4.33 4.14 0.53
N PRO A 146 5.54 3.65 0.22
CA PRO A 146 6.78 4.39 0.41
C PRO A 146 6.75 5.75 -0.27
N ASN A 147 7.36 6.76 0.37
CA ASN A 147 7.51 8.08 -0.20
C ASN A 147 8.95 8.29 -0.66
N TYR A 148 9.18 8.33 -1.94
CA TYR A 148 10.50 8.53 -2.54
C TYR A 148 11.02 9.99 -2.46
N GLY A 149 10.32 10.85 -1.72
CA GLY A 149 10.87 12.08 -1.18
C GLY A 149 11.87 11.86 -0.05
N PHE A 150 11.80 10.71 0.62
CA PHE A 150 12.79 10.23 1.59
C PHE A 150 13.89 9.44 0.86
N PRO A 151 15.17 9.68 1.15
CA PRO A 151 16.28 9.10 0.35
C PRO A 151 16.60 7.65 0.74
N TYR A 152 15.61 6.78 0.76
CA TYR A 152 15.76 5.36 1.10
C TYR A 152 14.76 4.51 0.32
N GLU A 153 15.24 3.41 -0.22
CA GLU A 153 14.45 2.40 -0.90
C GLU A 153 14.27 1.18 0.02
N SER A 154 13.01 0.91 0.37
CA SER A 154 12.65 -0.03 1.43
C SER A 154 12.69 -1.50 1.02
N HIS A 155 12.43 -1.83 -0.25
CA HIS A 155 12.42 -3.21 -0.74
C HIS A 155 13.83 -3.79 -0.76
N PHE A 156 14.79 -3.04 -1.30
CA PHE A 156 16.20 -3.43 -1.40
C PHE A 156 17.05 -2.99 -0.21
N ARG A 157 16.49 -2.15 0.69
CA ARG A 157 17.15 -1.63 1.91
C ARG A 157 18.43 -0.84 1.60
N ILE A 158 18.39 -0.02 0.56
CA ILE A 158 19.51 0.80 0.11
C ILE A 158 19.19 2.29 0.16
N PRO A 159 20.20 3.16 0.33
CA PRO A 159 20.00 4.59 0.18
C PRO A 159 19.72 4.94 -1.30
N ILE A 160 18.85 5.92 -1.52
CA ILE A 160 18.65 6.51 -2.84
C ILE A 160 19.73 7.56 -3.06
N ILE A 161 20.52 7.40 -4.11
CA ILE A 161 21.59 8.33 -4.47
C ILE A 161 21.12 9.14 -5.69
N PHE A 162 20.77 10.39 -5.47
CA PHE A 162 20.24 11.35 -6.45
C PHE A 162 18.95 10.92 -7.14
N ASN A 163 18.95 9.78 -7.86
CA ASN A 163 17.80 9.28 -8.61
C ASN A 163 17.89 7.76 -8.85
N LYS A 164 16.81 7.16 -9.39
CA LYS A 164 16.69 5.73 -9.68
C LYS A 164 17.88 5.21 -10.51
N ARG A 165 18.24 5.91 -11.59
CA ARG A 165 19.32 5.47 -12.52
C ARG A 165 20.69 5.45 -11.86
N PHE A 166 21.03 6.51 -11.09
CA PHE A 166 22.30 6.60 -10.40
C PHE A 166 22.40 5.60 -9.24
N THR A 167 21.30 5.41 -8.50
CA THR A 167 21.22 4.37 -7.46
C THR A 167 21.45 2.98 -8.06
N PHE A 168 20.85 2.67 -9.21
CA PHE A 168 21.09 1.39 -9.89
C PHE A 168 22.54 1.24 -10.37
N HIS A 169 23.15 2.32 -10.84
CA HIS A 169 24.57 2.29 -11.24
C HIS A 169 25.49 1.87 -10.08
N ILE A 170 25.19 2.32 -8.86
CA ILE A 170 26.00 2.00 -7.67
C ILE A 170 25.63 0.63 -7.09
N PHE A 171 24.35 0.30 -6.98
CA PHE A 171 23.85 -0.87 -6.26
C PHE A 171 23.29 -1.97 -7.18
N GLY A 172 23.48 -1.87 -8.50
CA GLY A 172 22.84 -2.77 -9.47
C GLY A 172 23.10 -4.26 -9.21
N ASN A 173 24.33 -4.63 -8.85
CA ASN A 173 24.66 -6.02 -8.52
C ASN A 173 23.90 -6.51 -7.26
N ASN A 174 23.77 -5.67 -6.26
CA ASN A 174 23.02 -5.99 -5.04
C ASN A 174 21.51 -6.12 -5.34
N ILE A 175 20.97 -5.23 -6.16
CA ILE A 175 19.58 -5.24 -6.60
C ILE A 175 19.27 -6.52 -7.39
N LEU A 176 20.06 -6.84 -8.42
CA LEU A 176 19.86 -8.03 -9.23
C LEU A 176 20.05 -9.33 -8.44
N SER A 177 20.99 -9.35 -7.48
CA SER A 177 21.17 -10.50 -6.58
C SER A 177 19.97 -10.67 -5.67
N PHE A 178 19.43 -9.57 -5.11
CA PHE A 178 18.24 -9.60 -4.27
C PHE A 178 17.03 -10.13 -5.05
N GLU A 179 16.77 -9.62 -6.26
CA GLU A 179 15.66 -10.06 -7.10
C GLU A 179 15.71 -11.56 -7.41
N ARG A 180 16.91 -12.08 -7.76
CA ARG A 180 17.11 -13.51 -8.01
C ARG A 180 16.86 -14.36 -6.76
N ASN A 181 17.43 -13.95 -5.62
CA ASN A 181 17.36 -14.72 -4.38
C ASN A 181 15.95 -14.74 -3.76
N ASN A 182 15.08 -13.78 -4.13
CA ASN A 182 13.73 -13.65 -3.58
C ASN A 182 12.62 -13.90 -4.63
N ASN A 183 12.97 -14.42 -5.81
CA ASN A 183 12.00 -14.72 -6.89
C ASN A 183 11.13 -13.52 -7.29
N CYS A 184 11.72 -12.30 -7.31
CA CYS A 184 11.00 -11.06 -7.61
C CYS A 184 11.67 -10.27 -8.75
N LEU A 185 12.08 -10.96 -9.82
CA LEU A 185 12.71 -10.37 -11.01
C LEU A 185 11.85 -9.24 -11.59
N GLY A 186 12.47 -8.08 -11.80
CA GLY A 186 11.81 -6.89 -12.34
C GLY A 186 11.20 -5.97 -11.29
N LEU A 187 11.30 -6.30 -10.00
CA LEU A 187 10.80 -5.45 -8.91
C LEU A 187 11.41 -4.04 -8.95
N TRP A 188 12.73 -3.91 -9.18
CA TRP A 188 13.36 -2.60 -9.31
C TRP A 188 12.79 -1.80 -10.47
N ASN A 189 12.55 -2.46 -11.59
CA ASN A 189 12.05 -1.78 -12.80
C ASN A 189 10.62 -1.26 -12.59
N SER A 190 9.77 -1.97 -11.84
CA SER A 190 8.40 -1.55 -11.55
C SER A 190 8.31 -0.30 -10.66
N LEU A 191 9.34 0.04 -9.89
CA LEU A 191 9.31 1.20 -9.01
C LEU A 191 9.29 2.52 -9.80
N ASN A 192 8.28 3.36 -9.56
CA ASN A 192 8.13 4.66 -10.22
C ASN A 192 8.78 5.84 -9.48
N PHE A 193 9.25 5.63 -8.25
CA PHE A 193 9.88 6.64 -7.39
C PHE A 193 8.97 7.86 -7.12
N VAL A 194 7.68 7.63 -6.95
CA VAL A 194 6.68 8.67 -6.67
C VAL A 194 6.98 9.41 -5.37
N LYS A 195 6.84 10.74 -5.40
CA LYS A 195 7.07 11.60 -4.23
C LYS A 195 5.77 12.25 -3.81
N LYS A 196 5.51 12.26 -2.52
CA LYS A 196 4.32 12.89 -1.93
C LYS A 196 4.09 14.32 -2.45
N ARG A 197 5.13 15.15 -2.49
CA ARG A 197 5.04 16.54 -2.99
C ARG A 197 4.53 16.61 -4.43
N ASP A 198 4.93 15.64 -5.27
CA ASP A 198 4.57 15.64 -6.69
C ASP A 198 3.10 15.24 -6.86
N VAL A 199 2.59 14.32 -6.01
CA VAL A 199 1.17 13.95 -5.94
C VAL A 199 0.32 15.17 -5.54
N PHE A 200 0.70 15.90 -4.47
CA PHE A 200 -0.01 17.11 -4.05
C PHE A 200 -0.01 18.18 -5.13
N ALA A 201 1.14 18.42 -5.78
CA ALA A 201 1.25 19.39 -6.86
C ALA A 201 0.36 19.04 -8.06
N TYR A 202 0.33 17.73 -8.42
CA TYR A 202 -0.53 17.24 -9.50
C TYR A 202 -2.02 17.43 -9.17
N CYS A 203 -2.46 17.02 -7.99
CA CYS A 203 -3.85 17.18 -7.57
C CYS A 203 -4.27 18.65 -7.53
N LYS A 204 -3.43 19.54 -6.99
CA LYS A 204 -3.68 20.97 -6.95
C LYS A 204 -3.83 21.57 -8.36
N LYS A 205 -2.94 21.17 -9.29
CA LYS A 205 -2.97 21.64 -10.68
C LYS A 205 -4.20 21.14 -11.46
N ASN A 206 -4.68 19.93 -11.12
CA ASN A 206 -5.74 19.24 -11.86
C ASN A 206 -7.05 19.11 -11.05
N THR A 207 -7.29 19.99 -10.07
CA THR A 207 -8.44 19.92 -9.16
C THR A 207 -9.78 19.86 -9.93
N SER A 208 -9.95 20.70 -10.97
CA SER A 208 -11.19 20.73 -11.78
C SER A 208 -11.39 19.46 -12.60
N LYS A 209 -10.31 18.84 -13.09
CA LYS A 209 -10.35 17.59 -13.87
C LYS A 209 -10.64 16.38 -12.95
N LEU A 210 -9.87 16.27 -11.87
CA LEU A 210 -9.94 15.13 -10.96
C LEU A 210 -11.18 15.18 -10.06
N GLY A 211 -11.59 16.38 -9.62
CA GLY A 211 -12.62 16.51 -8.58
C GLY A 211 -12.21 15.86 -7.26
N LEU A 212 -10.90 15.70 -7.01
CA LEU A 212 -10.35 15.09 -5.82
C LEU A 212 -9.70 16.14 -4.92
N SER A 213 -10.03 16.11 -3.63
CA SER A 213 -9.23 16.73 -2.58
C SER A 213 -8.29 15.69 -1.98
N VAL A 214 -7.03 16.06 -1.68
CA VAL A 214 -6.04 15.17 -1.10
C VAL A 214 -5.62 15.66 0.29
N SER A 215 -5.52 14.73 1.24
CA SER A 215 -4.99 14.96 2.59
C SER A 215 -3.91 13.94 2.93
N ASP A 216 -3.03 14.29 3.87
CA ASP A 216 -1.90 13.48 4.35
C ASP A 216 -2.13 13.09 5.81
N ASP A 217 -2.24 11.80 6.09
CA ASP A 217 -2.32 11.28 7.44
C ASP A 217 -0.92 10.89 7.94
N ARG A 218 -0.34 11.79 8.75
CA ARG A 218 1.02 11.61 9.28
C ARG A 218 1.09 10.67 10.49
N SER A 219 -0.06 10.27 11.05
CA SER A 219 -0.10 9.32 12.16
C SER A 219 0.50 7.95 11.80
N ILE A 220 0.53 7.64 10.50
CA ILE A 220 1.17 6.43 9.99
C ILE A 220 2.63 6.28 10.43
N ILE A 221 3.36 7.38 10.60
CA ILE A 221 4.76 7.35 11.04
C ILE A 221 4.86 6.90 12.50
N ASP A 222 3.94 7.36 13.37
CA ASP A 222 3.89 6.90 14.76
C ASP A 222 3.60 5.41 14.83
N TYR A 223 2.65 4.95 14.02
CA TYR A 223 2.32 3.54 13.92
C TYR A 223 3.51 2.70 13.43
N MET A 224 4.20 3.14 12.37
CA MET A 224 5.38 2.42 11.85
C MET A 224 6.50 2.32 12.89
N ILE A 225 6.75 3.39 13.66
CA ILE A 225 7.75 3.38 14.73
C ILE A 225 7.34 2.45 15.88
N GLU A 226 6.07 2.46 16.24
CA GLU A 226 5.53 1.54 17.25
C GLU A 226 5.64 0.09 16.77
N ARG A 227 5.35 -0.17 15.50
CA ARG A 227 5.49 -1.49 14.87
C ARG A 227 6.92 -2.01 14.93
N VAL A 228 7.94 -1.16 14.69
CA VAL A 228 9.35 -1.55 14.86
C VAL A 228 9.65 -2.09 16.25
N SER A 229 9.00 -1.57 17.29
CA SER A 229 9.21 -2.05 18.67
C SER A 229 8.43 -3.33 18.99
N LYS A 230 7.25 -3.53 18.40
CA LYS A 230 6.31 -4.61 18.74
C LYS A 230 6.37 -5.81 17.80
N ASP A 231 6.65 -5.60 16.51
CA ASP A 231 6.66 -6.63 15.47
C ASP A 231 8.07 -7.14 15.20
N ALA A 232 8.34 -8.40 15.56
CA ALA A 232 9.64 -9.01 15.38
C ALA A 232 10.04 -9.19 13.91
N GLU A 233 9.07 -9.51 13.02
CA GLU A 233 9.32 -9.66 11.58
C GLU A 233 9.62 -8.30 10.92
N PHE A 234 8.86 -7.28 11.26
CA PHE A 234 9.12 -5.93 10.79
C PHE A 234 10.47 -5.40 11.28
N ARG A 235 10.82 -5.65 12.55
CA ARG A 235 12.11 -5.28 13.13
C ARG A 235 13.29 -5.97 12.43
N LYS A 236 13.16 -7.26 12.11
CA LYS A 236 14.16 -8.02 11.38
C LYS A 236 14.45 -7.42 10.01
N ARG A 237 13.42 -6.94 9.33
CA ARG A 237 13.54 -6.27 8.02
C ARG A 237 14.15 -4.87 8.11
N GLN A 238 13.88 -4.13 9.20
CA GLN A 238 14.27 -2.73 9.38
C GLN A 238 15.41 -2.55 10.39
N SER A 239 16.30 -3.53 10.52
CA SER A 239 17.26 -3.67 11.64
C SER A 239 18.05 -2.40 12.02
N ILE A 240 18.56 -1.66 11.06
CA ILE A 240 19.31 -0.40 11.31
C ILE A 240 18.33 0.79 11.45
N ILE A 241 17.40 0.92 10.52
CA ILE A 241 16.42 2.02 10.50
C ILE A 241 15.51 1.96 11.72
N GLY A 242 15.14 0.75 12.17
CA GLY A 242 14.36 0.57 13.38
C GLY A 242 15.03 1.09 14.64
N LYS A 243 16.34 0.86 14.80
CA LYS A 243 17.12 1.41 15.93
C LYS A 243 17.20 2.93 15.86
N VAL A 244 17.45 3.48 14.67
CA VAL A 244 17.47 4.95 14.45
C VAL A 244 16.12 5.56 14.73
N ALA A 245 15.02 4.97 14.23
CA ALA A 245 13.66 5.46 14.45
C ALA A 245 13.26 5.46 15.94
N SER A 246 13.62 4.41 16.69
CA SER A 246 13.38 4.31 18.12
C SER A 246 14.16 5.39 18.88
N PHE A 247 15.42 5.63 18.53
CA PHE A 247 16.23 6.71 19.09
C PHE A 247 15.65 8.10 18.79
N LEU A 248 15.23 8.35 17.55
CA LEU A 248 14.60 9.62 17.14
C LEU A 248 13.28 9.87 17.88
N LYS A 249 12.52 8.81 18.19
CA LYS A 249 11.32 8.93 19.02
C LYS A 249 11.67 9.29 20.46
N ALA A 250 12.61 8.57 21.07
CA ALA A 250 13.04 8.81 22.45
C ALA A 250 13.65 10.21 22.67
N SER A 251 14.39 10.73 21.68
CA SER A 251 15.01 12.07 21.73
C SER A 251 14.05 13.22 21.40
N GLY A 252 12.80 12.97 21.02
CA GLY A 252 11.84 14.00 20.58
C GLY A 252 12.12 14.58 19.19
N VAL A 253 13.22 14.24 18.55
CA VAL A 253 13.61 14.72 17.20
C VAL A 253 12.58 14.31 16.15
N LEU A 254 11.87 13.21 16.37
CA LEU A 254 10.79 12.76 15.47
C LEU A 254 9.71 13.83 15.27
N ASN A 255 9.34 14.58 16.33
CA ASN A 255 8.35 15.64 16.21
C ASN A 255 8.84 16.81 15.33
N LEU A 256 10.16 17.04 15.30
CA LEU A 256 10.77 18.01 14.39
C LEU A 256 10.72 17.48 12.93
N ILE A 257 11.07 16.21 12.71
CA ILE A 257 11.03 15.58 11.37
C ILE A 257 9.61 15.60 10.80
N LYS A 258 8.58 15.39 11.61
CA LYS A 258 7.16 15.47 11.19
C LYS A 258 6.74 16.85 10.68
N ARG A 259 7.48 17.93 11.02
CA ARG A 259 7.25 19.26 10.44
C ARG A 259 7.65 19.34 8.97
N PHE A 260 8.45 18.37 8.49
CA PHE A 260 8.88 18.26 7.09
C PHE A 260 8.21 17.06 6.40
N PRO A 261 6.89 17.13 6.09
CA PRO A 261 6.11 15.98 5.65
C PRO A 261 6.61 15.35 4.35
N ASN A 262 7.31 16.10 3.52
CA ASN A 262 7.88 15.60 2.26
C ASN A 262 9.07 14.65 2.48
N PHE A 263 9.68 14.65 3.67
CA PHE A 263 10.80 13.80 4.04
C PHE A 263 10.40 12.64 4.94
N LEU A 264 9.12 12.34 5.08
CA LEU A 264 8.68 11.14 5.78
C LEU A 264 8.84 9.92 4.87
N PRO A 265 9.30 8.76 5.39
CA PRO A 265 9.65 7.59 4.56
C PRO A 265 8.45 6.88 3.95
N TYR A 266 7.27 7.11 4.49
CA TYR A 266 6.02 6.48 4.06
C TYR A 266 4.91 7.52 4.01
N MET A 267 3.93 7.32 3.13
CA MET A 267 2.79 8.21 2.98
C MET A 267 1.48 7.45 3.07
N LYS A 268 0.52 8.05 3.77
CA LYS A 268 -0.89 7.67 3.75
C LYS A 268 -1.67 8.85 3.21
N LEU A 269 -2.09 8.74 1.97
CA LEU A 269 -2.84 9.79 1.27
C LEU A 269 -4.30 9.40 1.18
N SER A 270 -5.18 10.29 1.59
CA SER A 270 -6.62 10.12 1.47
C SER A 270 -7.15 11.13 0.46
N PHE A 271 -7.83 10.62 -0.56
CA PHE A 271 -8.49 11.40 -1.60
C PHE A 271 -10.00 11.30 -1.39
N THR A 272 -10.68 12.43 -1.45
CA THR A 272 -12.15 12.49 -1.38
C THR A 272 -12.67 13.12 -2.65
N LYS A 273 -13.63 12.47 -3.31
CA LYS A 273 -14.30 13.01 -4.48
C LYS A 273 -15.33 14.04 -4.06
N SER A 274 -15.16 15.25 -4.53
CA SER A 274 -16.15 16.32 -4.33
C SER A 274 -17.26 16.19 -5.36
N MET A 275 -18.52 16.51 -4.98
CA MET A 275 -19.58 16.69 -5.97
C MET A 275 -19.16 17.76 -6.99
N LYS A 276 -19.27 17.46 -8.27
CA LYS A 276 -19.17 18.50 -9.29
C LYS A 276 -20.34 19.44 -9.09
N ILE A 277 -20.08 20.63 -8.58
CA ILE A 277 -21.09 21.71 -8.65
C ILE A 277 -21.18 22.05 -10.13
N ASN A 278 -22.20 21.50 -10.80
CA ASN A 278 -22.55 21.95 -12.14
C ASN A 278 -22.93 23.42 -12.04
N LYS A 279 -22.01 24.29 -12.48
CA LYS A 279 -22.30 25.71 -12.70
C LYS A 279 -22.93 25.89 -14.07
#